data_7aed839dbcf2347a8f777f78ca41a3dd
#
_entry.id   7aed839dbcf2347a8f777f78ca41a3dd
#
_cell.length_a   1.000
_cell.length_b   1.000
_cell.length_c   1.000
_cell.angle_alpha   90.00
_cell.angle_beta   90.00
_cell.angle_gamma   90.00
#
_symmetry.space_group_name_H-M   'P 1'
#
loop_
_entity.id
_entity.type
_entity.pdbx_description
1 polymer ?
#
loop_
_entity_poly.entity_id
_entity_poly.type
_entity_poly.pdbx_seq_one_letter_code
_entity_poly.pdbx_strand_id
1 'polypeptide(L)'
;MKLTTLVKLNEMKATMIFNDIVVEGDEQSPLQKFFNKHGIVPEKISSSSKVNQIGFSEKEQAWYGWSHRAIYGFKVGAKAGPGKIGYETLKQENGPLEAKTLDDCKKMAIAFAKEIA
;
A
#
# COMPACT_ATOMS: atom_id res chain seq x y z
N MET A 1 19.18 2.63 0.60
CA MET A 1 17.83 2.34 0.20
C MET A 1 17.63 2.45 -1.30
N LYS A 2 17.04 1.47 -1.86
CA LYS A 2 16.90 1.41 -3.30
C LYS A 2 15.45 1.50 -3.69
N LEU A 3 15.03 2.65 -4.16
CA LEU A 3 13.67 2.80 -4.64
C LEU A 3 13.38 1.89 -5.81
N THR A 4 14.41 1.57 -6.58
CA THR A 4 14.21 0.65 -7.68
C THR A 4 13.74 -0.71 -7.22
N THR A 5 14.10 -1.10 -6.02
CA THR A 5 13.62 -2.36 -5.47
C THR A 5 12.12 -2.28 -5.22
N LEU A 6 11.63 -1.11 -4.80
CA LEU A 6 10.22 -0.92 -4.58
C LEU A 6 9.40 -1.11 -5.84
N VAL A 7 9.92 -0.63 -6.95
CA VAL A 7 9.19 -0.73 -8.20
C VAL A 7 8.82 -2.17 -8.50
N LYS A 8 9.68 -3.09 -8.12
CA LYS A 8 9.43 -4.49 -8.37
C LYS A 8 8.34 -5.07 -7.49
N LEU A 9 7.98 -4.38 -6.43
CA LEU A 9 6.92 -4.84 -5.55
C LEU A 9 5.59 -4.89 -6.25
N ASN A 10 5.43 -4.13 -7.30
CA ASN A 10 4.18 -4.16 -8.04
C ASN A 10 3.83 -5.55 -8.50
N GLU A 11 4.80 -6.41 -8.57
CA GLU A 11 4.54 -7.73 -9.05
C GLU A 11 3.99 -8.63 -7.98
N MET A 12 4.50 -8.52 -6.76
CA MET A 12 4.12 -9.52 -5.83
C MET A 12 4.26 -9.22 -4.39
N LYS A 13 5.25 -8.47 -3.99
CA LYS A 13 5.61 -8.47 -2.59
C LYS A 13 5.91 -7.11 -2.07
N ALA A 14 5.51 -6.89 -0.84
CA ALA A 14 5.85 -5.70 -0.11
C ALA A 14 7.09 -6.00 0.71
N THR A 15 8.22 -5.92 0.08
CA THR A 15 9.45 -6.27 0.77
C THR A 15 10.36 -5.10 1.04
N MET A 16 10.07 -3.97 0.45
CA MET A 16 10.94 -2.85 0.62
C MET A 16 10.59 -2.10 1.87
N ILE A 17 11.61 -1.61 2.52
CA ILE A 17 11.43 -0.89 3.75
C ILE A 17 12.00 0.49 3.62
N PHE A 18 11.22 1.46 4.09
CA PHE A 18 11.68 2.82 4.20
C PHE A 18 12.03 3.07 5.65
N ASN A 19 13.27 3.36 5.92
CA ASN A 19 13.68 3.59 7.28
C ASN A 19 13.35 4.98 7.78
N ASP A 20 13.14 5.89 6.85
CA ASP A 20 13.00 7.30 7.21
C ASP A 20 11.92 7.98 6.39
N ILE A 21 10.92 7.25 6.04
CA ILE A 21 9.90 7.77 5.13
C ILE A 21 8.93 8.69 5.79
N VAL A 22 8.95 8.71 7.08
CA VAL A 22 7.89 9.38 7.79
C VAL A 22 8.23 10.81 8.09
N VAL A 23 9.17 11.35 7.39
CA VAL A 23 9.53 12.73 7.62
C VAL A 23 8.50 13.60 6.95
N GLU A 24 7.62 14.11 7.76
CA GLU A 24 6.50 14.87 7.30
C GLU A 24 6.96 16.17 6.68
N GLY A 25 6.43 16.47 5.50
CA GLY A 25 6.79 17.69 4.82
C GLY A 25 8.11 17.65 4.10
N ASP A 26 8.81 16.54 4.12
CA ASP A 26 10.06 16.41 3.42
C ASP A 26 9.82 15.85 2.03
N GLU A 27 9.87 16.72 1.06
CA GLU A 27 9.62 16.33 -0.33
C GLU A 27 10.71 15.46 -0.90
N GLN A 28 11.82 15.35 -0.20
CA GLN A 28 12.93 14.53 -0.65
C GLN A 28 12.87 13.11 -0.11
N SER A 29 11.91 12.80 0.74
CA SER A 29 11.83 11.47 1.30
C SER A 29 11.58 10.44 0.20
N PRO A 30 12.06 9.22 0.39
CA PRO A 30 11.81 8.15 -0.58
C PRO A 30 10.32 7.91 -0.83
N LEU A 31 9.52 8.03 0.19
CA LEU A 31 8.08 7.81 0.04
C LEU A 31 7.46 8.89 -0.81
N GLN A 32 7.85 10.15 -0.59
CA GLN A 32 7.31 11.23 -1.39
C GLN A 32 7.69 11.08 -2.87
N LYS A 33 8.91 10.68 -3.13
CA LYS A 33 9.34 10.44 -4.50
C LYS A 33 8.55 9.31 -5.14
N PHE A 34 8.27 8.28 -4.36
CA PHE A 34 7.48 7.16 -4.85
C PHE A 34 6.06 7.62 -5.19
N PHE A 35 5.46 8.42 -4.31
CA PHE A 35 4.13 8.96 -4.56
C PHE A 35 4.11 9.77 -5.86
N ASN A 36 5.10 10.64 -6.03
CA ASN A 36 5.14 11.48 -7.22
C ASN A 36 5.30 10.65 -8.49
N LYS A 37 6.14 9.65 -8.42
CA LYS A 37 6.40 8.81 -9.58
C LYS A 37 5.16 8.02 -10.01
N HIS A 38 4.41 7.53 -9.04
CA HIS A 38 3.25 6.69 -9.33
C HIS A 38 1.93 7.43 -9.29
N GLY A 39 1.97 8.73 -9.03
CA GLY A 39 0.75 9.53 -8.99
C GLY A 39 -0.17 9.15 -7.84
N ILE A 40 0.39 8.81 -6.71
CA ILE A 40 -0.39 8.35 -5.57
C ILE A 40 -0.88 9.53 -4.74
N VAL A 41 -2.17 9.55 -4.45
CA VAL A 41 -2.76 10.54 -3.56
C VAL A 41 -3.06 9.85 -2.24
N PRO A 42 -2.35 10.22 -1.17
CA PRO A 42 -2.50 9.55 0.12
C PRO A 42 -3.84 9.83 0.80
N GLU A 43 -4.28 8.85 1.56
CA GLU A 43 -5.51 8.95 2.33
C GLU A 43 -5.31 8.21 3.63
N LYS A 44 -5.73 8.80 4.76
CA LYS A 44 -5.57 8.16 6.06
C LYS A 44 -6.62 7.08 6.26
N ILE A 45 -6.20 5.98 6.87
CA ILE A 45 -7.13 4.92 7.22
C ILE A 45 -7.98 5.34 8.41
N SER A 46 -7.37 6.04 9.36
CA SER A 46 -8.09 6.50 10.53
C SER A 46 -7.58 7.86 10.94
N SER A 47 -8.39 8.58 11.67
CA SER A 47 -8.04 9.93 12.10
C SER A 47 -6.88 9.96 13.08
N SER A 48 -6.61 8.85 13.74
CA SER A 48 -5.50 8.80 14.69
C SER A 48 -4.17 8.51 14.00
N SER A 49 -4.18 8.15 12.74
CA SER A 49 -2.95 7.89 12.01
C SER A 49 -2.15 9.15 11.84
N LYS A 50 -0.88 9.08 12.16
CA LYS A 50 0.02 10.19 11.91
C LYS A 50 0.56 10.15 10.49
N VAL A 51 0.48 9.00 9.86
CA VAL A 51 0.98 8.79 8.51
C VAL A 51 -0.17 8.23 7.69
N ASN A 52 -0.32 8.72 6.48
CA ASN A 52 -1.28 8.14 5.56
C ASN A 52 -0.81 6.74 5.23
N GLN A 53 -1.74 5.81 5.26
CA GLN A 53 -1.39 4.41 5.10
C GLN A 53 -1.94 3.79 3.83
N ILE A 54 -2.78 4.50 3.12
CA ILE A 54 -3.22 4.06 1.80
C ILE A 54 -3.27 5.24 0.87
N GLY A 55 -3.29 4.96 -0.41
CA GLY A 55 -3.42 6.01 -1.41
C GLY A 55 -3.82 5.42 -2.74
N PHE A 56 -4.45 6.25 -3.56
CA PHE A 56 -4.92 5.83 -4.88
C PHE A 56 -4.05 6.44 -5.96
N SER A 57 -3.71 5.63 -6.95
CA SER A 57 -3.04 6.08 -8.15
C SER A 57 -4.03 6.01 -9.30
N GLU A 58 -4.48 7.15 -9.75
CA GLU A 58 -5.38 7.20 -10.90
C GLU A 58 -4.64 6.78 -12.16
N LYS A 59 -3.41 7.20 -12.27
CA LYS A 59 -2.57 6.87 -13.39
C LYS A 59 -2.43 5.37 -13.59
N GLU A 60 -2.31 4.63 -12.50
CA GLU A 60 -2.11 3.20 -12.55
C GLU A 60 -3.38 2.41 -12.28
N GLN A 61 -4.43 3.09 -11.86
CA GLN A 61 -5.67 2.44 -11.45
C GLN A 61 -5.38 1.40 -10.39
N ALA A 62 -4.70 1.84 -9.33
CA ALA A 62 -4.26 0.97 -8.26
C ALA A 62 -4.39 1.65 -6.91
N TRP A 63 -4.66 0.87 -5.88
CA TRP A 63 -4.61 1.32 -4.51
C TRP A 63 -3.34 0.81 -3.87
N TYR A 64 -2.65 1.68 -3.16
CA TYR A 64 -1.42 1.32 -2.45
C TYR A 64 -1.66 1.35 -0.95
N GLY A 65 -1.07 0.39 -0.26
CA GLY A 65 -1.04 0.38 1.19
C GLY A 65 0.39 0.40 1.66
N TRP A 66 0.67 1.11 2.76
CA TRP A 66 2.03 1.18 3.26
C TRP A 66 2.07 1.45 4.75
N SER A 67 3.25 1.22 5.31
CA SER A 67 3.58 1.63 6.65
C SER A 67 5.05 2.08 6.59
N HIS A 68 5.65 2.30 7.75
CA HIS A 68 7.08 2.60 7.76
C HIS A 68 7.93 1.40 7.36
N ARG A 69 7.31 0.25 7.11
CA ARG A 69 8.02 -0.99 6.82
C ARG A 69 8.01 -1.35 5.35
N ALA A 70 6.90 -1.11 4.67
CA ALA A 70 6.79 -1.54 3.28
C ALA A 70 5.64 -0.84 2.59
N ILE A 71 5.62 -0.91 1.27
CA ILE A 71 4.53 -0.40 0.44
C ILE A 71 4.24 -1.42 -0.66
N TYR A 72 2.95 -1.56 -0.99
CA TYR A 72 2.55 -2.49 -2.03
C TYR A 72 1.28 -2.01 -2.70
N GLY A 73 1.17 -2.25 -4.01
CA GLY A 73 0.03 -1.82 -4.80
C GLY A 73 -0.89 -2.97 -5.20
N PHE A 74 -2.17 -2.66 -5.25
CA PHE A 74 -3.21 -3.62 -5.62
C PHE A 74 -4.00 -3.11 -6.81
N LYS A 75 -4.03 -3.88 -7.86
CA LYS A 75 -4.82 -3.60 -9.05
C LYS A 75 -5.94 -4.61 -9.16
N VAL A 76 -6.92 -4.31 -10.01
CA VAL A 76 -7.97 -5.29 -10.29
C VAL A 76 -7.31 -6.58 -10.76
N GLY A 77 -7.73 -7.69 -10.18
CA GLY A 77 -7.13 -8.98 -10.44
C GLY A 77 -6.20 -9.45 -9.33
N ALA A 78 -5.86 -8.58 -8.38
CA ALA A 78 -5.01 -8.96 -7.27
C ALA A 78 -5.70 -10.04 -6.43
N LYS A 79 -4.92 -10.97 -5.91
CA LYS A 79 -5.44 -12.06 -5.11
C LYS A 79 -4.71 -12.17 -3.80
N ALA A 80 -5.44 -12.46 -2.73
CA ALA A 80 -4.88 -12.77 -1.43
C ALA A 80 -5.13 -14.23 -1.14
N GLY A 81 -4.22 -14.85 -0.42
CA GLY A 81 -4.37 -16.25 -0.08
C GLY A 81 -3.49 -16.60 1.10
N PRO A 82 -3.54 -17.87 1.54
CA PRO A 82 -2.74 -18.26 2.69
C PRO A 82 -1.28 -17.89 2.50
N GLY A 83 -0.69 -17.34 3.54
CA GLY A 83 0.72 -16.93 3.49
C GLY A 83 0.96 -15.56 2.93
N LYS A 84 -0.06 -14.86 2.47
CA LYS A 84 0.10 -13.51 1.96
C LYS A 84 -0.26 -12.50 3.02
N ILE A 85 0.47 -11.39 3.02
CA ILE A 85 0.22 -10.32 3.97
C ILE A 85 -1.17 -9.74 3.73
N GLY A 86 -1.90 -9.53 4.79
CA GLY A 86 -3.25 -8.99 4.72
C GLY A 86 -4.33 -10.03 4.61
N TYR A 87 -3.96 -11.28 4.39
CA TYR A 87 -4.94 -12.34 4.17
C TYR A 87 -5.87 -12.54 5.39
N GLU A 88 -5.27 -12.65 6.56
CA GLU A 88 -6.08 -12.89 7.76
C GLU A 88 -6.94 -11.69 8.11
N THR A 89 -6.42 -10.51 7.92
CA THR A 89 -7.19 -9.29 8.17
C THR A 89 -8.40 -9.22 7.25
N LEU A 90 -8.22 -9.53 5.97
CA LEU A 90 -9.33 -9.55 5.03
C LEU A 90 -10.40 -10.55 5.45
N LYS A 91 -9.98 -11.73 5.87
CA LYS A 91 -10.92 -12.74 6.32
C LYS A 91 -11.71 -12.28 7.54
N GLN A 92 -11.02 -11.69 8.49
CA GLN A 92 -11.68 -11.21 9.71
C GLN A 92 -12.66 -10.08 9.42
N GLU A 93 -12.38 -9.25 8.46
CA GLU A 93 -13.24 -8.14 8.12
C GLU A 93 -14.18 -8.45 6.97
N ASN A 94 -14.24 -9.71 6.58
CA ASN A 94 -15.07 -10.14 5.46
C ASN A 94 -14.71 -9.42 4.17
N GLY A 95 -13.40 -9.19 4.00
CA GLY A 95 -12.91 -8.50 2.82
C GLY A 95 -12.77 -9.43 1.63
N PRO A 96 -12.63 -8.85 0.45
CA PRO A 96 -12.48 -9.63 -0.76
C PRO A 96 -11.09 -10.28 -0.82
N LEU A 97 -11.06 -11.54 -1.20
CA LEU A 97 -9.78 -12.23 -1.38
C LEU A 97 -9.30 -12.12 -2.82
N GLU A 98 -10.11 -11.53 -3.67
CA GLU A 98 -9.73 -11.24 -5.04
C GLU A 98 -10.36 -9.91 -5.42
N ALA A 99 -9.55 -9.03 -6.00
CA ALA A 99 -10.01 -7.70 -6.38
C ALA A 99 -10.71 -7.76 -7.73
N LYS A 100 -12.01 -7.54 -7.73
CA LYS A 100 -12.78 -7.46 -8.96
C LYS A 100 -13.09 -6.03 -9.32
N THR A 101 -12.98 -5.12 -8.37
CA THR A 101 -13.23 -3.70 -8.57
C THR A 101 -12.15 -2.90 -7.89
N LEU A 102 -12.11 -1.60 -8.17
CA LEU A 102 -11.17 -0.72 -7.49
C LEU A 102 -11.49 -0.63 -6.00
N ASP A 103 -12.76 -0.73 -5.63
CA ASP A 103 -13.12 -0.73 -4.23
C ASP A 103 -12.53 -1.95 -3.51
N ASP A 104 -12.53 -3.09 -4.17
CA ASP A 104 -11.88 -4.28 -3.62
C ASP A 104 -10.40 -4.04 -3.42
N CYS A 105 -9.76 -3.38 -4.37
CA CYS A 105 -8.34 -3.05 -4.26
C CYS A 105 -8.08 -2.18 -3.04
N LYS A 106 -8.96 -1.22 -2.78
CA LYS A 106 -8.82 -0.36 -1.62
C LYS A 106 -8.91 -1.17 -0.33
N LYS A 107 -9.85 -2.08 -0.26
CA LYS A 107 -10.01 -2.93 0.93
C LYS A 107 -8.78 -3.78 1.16
N MET A 108 -8.21 -4.32 0.10
CA MET A 108 -7.00 -5.11 0.22
C MET A 108 -5.81 -4.25 0.66
N ALA A 109 -5.72 -3.03 0.15
CA ALA A 109 -4.66 -2.12 0.57
C ALA A 109 -4.78 -1.77 2.05
N ILE A 110 -6.00 -1.55 2.52
CA ILE A 110 -6.23 -1.28 3.94
C ILE A 110 -5.80 -2.46 4.80
N ALA A 111 -6.18 -3.66 4.41
CA ALA A 111 -5.83 -4.86 5.15
C ALA A 111 -4.33 -5.05 5.21
N PHE A 112 -3.67 -4.81 4.09
CA PHE A 112 -2.22 -4.91 4.03
C PHE A 112 -1.57 -3.89 4.97
N ALA A 113 -2.00 -2.64 4.89
CA ALA A 113 -1.41 -1.58 5.71
C ALA A 113 -1.60 -1.84 7.19
N LYS A 114 -2.78 -2.33 7.57
CA LYS A 114 -3.05 -2.64 8.98
C LYS A 114 -2.15 -3.75 9.49
N GLU A 115 -1.91 -4.74 8.66
CA GLU A 115 -1.15 -5.90 9.11
C GLU A 115 0.33 -5.59 9.24
N ILE A 116 0.86 -4.69 8.42
CA ILE A 116 2.27 -4.36 8.48
C ILE A 116 2.57 -3.11 9.31
N ALA A 117 1.55 -2.49 9.82
CA ALA A 117 1.72 -1.27 10.61
C ALA A 117 2.47 -1.53 11.92
#